data_e678af052478d234c0c76f97cdf4fdd4
#
_entry.id   e678af052478d234c0c76f97cdf4fdd4
#
_cell.length_a   1.000
_cell.length_b   1.000
_cell.length_c   1.000
_cell.angle_alpha   90.00
_cell.angle_beta   90.00
_cell.angle_gamma   90.00
#
_symmetry.space_group_name_H-M   'P 1'
#
loop_
_entity.id
_entity.type
_entity.pdbx_description
1 polymer ?
#
loop_
_entity_poly.entity_id
_entity_poly.type
_entity_poly.pdbx_seq_one_letter_code
_entity_poly.pdbx_strand_id
1 'polypeptide(L)'
;MTVIDKVAWIRLENGAILSSRSRGKDVYYLPGGKRETGESDLDTLVREIREEMSVVVDPGSAAPVGVFEAQAHGHPPGTVVRMRCYTADYRGILRPAAEIEEIAWLGYADRHRVSQVDQVIFDHLRPSGRLR
;
A
#
# COMPACT_ATOMS: atom_id res chain seq x y z
N MET A 1 -10.13 -19.02 -10.02
CA MET A 1 -9.13 -18.04 -9.55
C MET A 1 -9.75 -17.20 -8.46
N THR A 2 -9.05 -17.03 -7.37
CA THR A 2 -9.50 -16.19 -6.26
C THR A 2 -8.80 -14.83 -6.36
N VAL A 3 -9.59 -13.75 -6.25
CA VAL A 3 -9.07 -12.38 -6.28
C VAL A 3 -9.28 -11.74 -4.91
N ILE A 4 -8.20 -11.24 -4.33
CA ILE A 4 -8.22 -10.41 -3.13
C ILE A 4 -8.13 -8.96 -3.60
N ASP A 5 -9.21 -8.19 -3.40
CA ASP A 5 -9.30 -6.81 -3.89
C ASP A 5 -9.01 -5.85 -2.74
N LYS A 6 -7.98 -5.02 -2.91
CA LYS A 6 -7.52 -4.07 -1.89
C LYS A 6 -7.38 -2.67 -2.46
N VAL A 7 -7.45 -1.68 -1.57
CA VAL A 7 -7.12 -0.29 -1.85
C VAL A 7 -5.84 0.04 -1.11
N ALA A 8 -4.90 0.69 -1.77
CA ALA A 8 -3.59 0.98 -1.19
C ALA A 8 -3.17 2.45 -1.41
N TRP A 9 -2.36 2.92 -0.50
CA TRP A 9 -1.84 4.30 -0.49
C TRP A 9 -0.41 4.31 -1.00
N ILE A 10 -0.16 5.12 -2.02
CA ILE A 10 1.18 5.40 -2.52
C ILE A 10 1.59 6.76 -1.98
N ARG A 11 2.50 6.77 -1.02
CA ARG A 11 3.09 7.99 -0.49
C ARG A 11 4.58 7.99 -0.75
N LEU A 12 5.02 8.93 -1.56
CA LEU A 12 6.41 9.07 -1.99
C LEU A 12 7.00 10.36 -1.40
N GLU A 13 8.13 10.24 -0.71
CA GLU A 13 8.88 11.37 -0.16
C GLU A 13 10.37 11.09 -0.32
N ASN A 14 11.10 12.06 -0.84
CA ASN A 14 12.56 12.00 -0.95
C ASN A 14 13.08 10.73 -1.67
N GLY A 15 12.37 10.28 -2.68
CA GLY A 15 12.77 9.11 -3.46
C GLY A 15 12.41 7.76 -2.84
N ALA A 16 11.66 7.77 -1.74
CA ALA A 16 11.25 6.58 -1.02
C ALA A 16 9.74 6.45 -0.95
N ILE A 17 9.25 5.23 -0.82
CA ILE A 17 7.83 4.93 -0.71
C ILE A 17 7.52 4.39 0.68
N LEU A 18 6.43 4.90 1.26
CA LEU A 18 5.96 4.46 2.57
C LEU A 18 5.46 3.02 2.48
N SER A 19 5.97 2.17 3.36
CA SER A 19 5.63 0.76 3.42
C SER A 19 5.48 0.33 4.87
N SER A 20 4.87 -0.82 5.09
CA SER A 20 4.67 -1.35 6.42
C SER A 20 4.79 -2.86 6.43
N ARG A 21 5.12 -3.39 7.61
CA ARG A 21 5.18 -4.83 7.84
C ARG A 21 4.31 -5.17 9.04
N SER A 22 3.40 -6.11 8.85
CA SER A 22 2.56 -6.62 9.93
C SER A 22 3.32 -7.62 10.80
N ARG A 23 2.90 -7.74 12.06
CA ARG A 23 3.48 -8.74 12.98
C ARG A 23 3.38 -10.14 12.38
N GLY A 24 4.49 -10.86 12.43
CA GLY A 24 4.55 -12.24 11.91
C GLY A 24 4.69 -12.36 10.41
N LYS A 25 4.74 -11.25 9.67
CA LYS A 25 4.97 -11.27 8.23
C LYS A 25 6.44 -11.05 7.90
N ASP A 26 6.86 -11.60 6.76
CA ASP A 26 8.24 -11.58 6.29
C ASP A 26 8.50 -10.57 5.18
N VAL A 27 7.46 -9.92 4.66
CA VAL A 27 7.58 -8.91 3.60
C VAL A 27 6.84 -7.65 3.97
N TYR A 28 7.22 -6.54 3.31
CA TYR A 28 6.54 -5.25 3.43
C TYR A 28 5.45 -5.13 2.39
N TYR A 29 4.45 -4.32 2.72
CA TYR A 29 3.31 -4.01 1.86
C TYR A 29 3.06 -2.51 1.88
N LEU A 30 2.47 -1.98 0.80
CA LEU A 30 1.90 -0.64 0.85
C LEU A 30 0.75 -0.62 1.86
N PRO A 31 0.60 0.48 2.61
CA PRO A 31 -0.53 0.62 3.54
C PRO A 31 -1.87 0.56 2.81
N GLY A 32 -2.85 -0.09 3.41
CA GLY A 32 -4.18 -0.23 2.83
C GLY A 32 -4.88 -1.48 3.29
N GLY A 33 -5.97 -1.81 2.63
CA GLY A 33 -6.74 -2.99 2.98
C GLY A 33 -7.97 -3.19 2.13
N LYS A 34 -8.82 -4.12 2.55
CA LYS A 34 -10.03 -4.49 1.83
C LYS A 34 -11.16 -3.51 2.10
N ARG A 35 -11.99 -3.27 1.09
CA ARG A 35 -13.21 -2.51 1.28
C ARG A 35 -14.19 -3.28 2.16
N GLU A 36 -14.83 -2.56 3.07
CA GLU A 36 -16.00 -3.07 3.77
C GLU A 36 -17.25 -2.79 2.94
N THR A 37 -18.34 -3.52 3.25
CA THR A 37 -19.61 -3.34 2.55
C THR A 37 -20.05 -1.88 2.60
N GLY A 38 -20.36 -1.31 1.43
CA GLY A 38 -20.82 0.06 1.30
C GLY A 38 -19.73 1.12 1.24
N GLU A 39 -18.46 0.73 1.38
CA GLU A 39 -17.34 1.68 1.26
C GLU A 39 -16.95 1.93 -0.19
N SER A 40 -16.67 3.21 -0.50
CA SER A 40 -15.93 3.57 -1.70
C SER A 40 -14.44 3.27 -1.51
N ASP A 41 -13.65 3.35 -2.59
CA ASP A 41 -12.19 3.24 -2.50
C ASP A 41 -11.62 4.27 -1.52
N LEU A 42 -12.09 5.52 -1.59
CA LEU A 42 -11.57 6.59 -0.72
C LEU A 42 -11.99 6.39 0.73
N ASP A 43 -13.21 5.91 0.98
CA ASP A 43 -13.64 5.57 2.34
C ASP A 43 -12.69 4.53 2.95
N THR A 44 -12.37 3.49 2.16
CA THR A 44 -11.46 2.42 2.59
C THR A 44 -10.07 2.97 2.85
N LEU A 45 -9.56 3.81 1.95
CA LEU A 45 -8.23 4.39 2.10
C LEU A 45 -8.13 5.19 3.40
N VAL A 46 -9.09 6.09 3.64
CA VAL A 46 -9.10 6.93 4.85
C VAL A 46 -9.14 6.06 6.10
N ARG A 47 -10.02 5.07 6.13
CA ARG A 47 -10.19 4.18 7.29
C ARG A 47 -8.95 3.34 7.55
N GLU A 48 -8.45 2.65 6.53
CA GLU A 48 -7.31 1.74 6.68
C GLU A 48 -6.03 2.48 7.07
N ILE A 49 -5.76 3.63 6.46
CA ILE A 49 -4.56 4.40 6.79
C ILE A 49 -4.63 4.94 8.21
N ARG A 50 -5.81 5.37 8.65
CA ARG A 50 -5.99 5.81 10.03
C ARG A 50 -5.74 4.66 11.02
N GLU A 51 -6.27 3.48 10.74
CA GLU A 51 -6.10 2.31 11.59
C GLU A 51 -4.64 1.86 11.66
N GLU A 52 -3.94 1.84 10.54
CA GLU A 52 -2.59 1.29 10.44
C GLU A 52 -1.49 2.28 10.75
N MET A 53 -1.67 3.55 10.36
CA MET A 53 -0.61 4.57 10.35
C MET A 53 -0.88 5.75 11.28
N SER A 54 -2.06 5.82 11.89
CA SER A 54 -2.44 6.86 12.86
C SER A 54 -2.53 8.28 12.26
N VAL A 55 -2.72 8.39 10.95
CA VAL A 55 -2.83 9.68 10.25
C VAL A 55 -4.15 9.78 9.52
N VAL A 56 -4.52 11.01 9.16
CA VAL A 56 -5.75 11.30 8.42
C VAL A 56 -5.40 11.68 7.00
N VAL A 57 -5.77 10.81 6.05
CA VAL A 57 -5.64 11.08 4.63
C VAL A 57 -6.71 12.09 4.20
N ASP A 58 -6.31 13.08 3.39
CA ASP A 58 -7.24 14.02 2.79
C ASP A 58 -7.83 13.42 1.52
N PRO A 59 -9.11 13.00 1.54
CA PRO A 59 -9.72 12.38 0.35
C PRO A 59 -9.85 13.36 -0.82
N GLY A 60 -9.92 14.66 -0.55
CA GLY A 60 -9.98 15.68 -1.60
C GLY A 60 -8.70 15.80 -2.41
N SER A 61 -7.56 15.34 -1.87
CA SER A 61 -6.27 15.34 -2.56
C SER A 61 -6.00 14.04 -3.30
N ALA A 62 -6.85 13.02 -3.17
CA ALA A 62 -6.59 11.70 -3.70
C ALA A 62 -6.60 11.68 -5.23
N ALA A 63 -5.60 11.02 -5.81
CA ALA A 63 -5.50 10.82 -7.24
C ALA A 63 -5.20 9.34 -7.55
N PRO A 64 -5.92 8.73 -8.50
CA PRO A 64 -5.66 7.34 -8.84
C PRO A 64 -4.32 7.20 -9.57
N VAL A 65 -3.58 6.17 -9.22
CA VAL A 65 -2.32 5.81 -9.89
C VAL A 65 -2.57 4.67 -10.87
N GLY A 66 -3.33 3.67 -10.46
CA GLY A 66 -3.61 2.52 -11.30
C GLY A 66 -4.11 1.33 -10.49
N VAL A 67 -4.37 0.24 -11.21
CA VAL A 67 -4.77 -1.04 -10.63
C VAL A 67 -3.70 -2.06 -11.01
N PHE A 68 -3.16 -2.76 -10.03
CA PHE A 68 -2.06 -3.70 -10.20
C PHE A 68 -2.43 -5.06 -9.66
N GLU A 69 -1.97 -6.12 -10.32
CA GLU A 69 -2.28 -7.49 -9.93
C GLU A 69 -1.02 -8.35 -9.92
N ALA A 70 -0.97 -9.28 -8.97
CA ALA A 70 0.07 -10.30 -8.91
C ALA A 70 -0.39 -11.46 -8.02
N GLN A 71 0.36 -12.56 -8.03
CA GLN A 71 0.14 -13.65 -7.08
C GLN A 71 0.18 -13.12 -5.65
N ALA A 72 -0.81 -13.47 -4.84
CA ALA A 72 -0.86 -13.03 -3.45
C ALA A 72 0.21 -13.76 -2.62
N HIS A 73 1.02 -12.99 -1.89
CA HIS A 73 2.07 -13.54 -1.04
C HIS A 73 1.49 -14.42 0.05
N GLY A 74 2.08 -15.61 0.24
CA GLY A 74 1.65 -16.54 1.27
C GLY A 74 0.35 -17.28 0.99
N HIS A 75 -0.22 -17.14 -0.20
CA HIS A 75 -1.45 -17.81 -0.61
C HIS A 75 -1.17 -18.89 -1.65
N PRO A 76 -2.10 -19.87 -1.81
CA PRO A 76 -1.94 -20.90 -2.82
C PRO A 76 -1.81 -20.32 -4.24
N PRO A 77 -1.15 -21.03 -5.16
CA PRO A 77 -1.08 -20.62 -6.55
C PRO A 77 -2.48 -20.37 -7.14
N GLY A 78 -2.63 -19.31 -7.91
CA GLY A 78 -3.89 -18.90 -8.49
C GLY A 78 -4.70 -17.92 -7.65
N THR A 79 -4.23 -17.59 -6.45
CA THR A 79 -4.80 -16.49 -5.65
C THR A 79 -4.09 -15.20 -6.05
N VAL A 80 -4.85 -14.26 -6.59
CA VAL A 80 -4.33 -12.99 -7.10
C VAL A 80 -4.76 -11.87 -6.17
N VAL A 81 -3.84 -10.97 -5.84
CA VAL A 81 -4.19 -9.71 -5.18
C VAL A 81 -4.30 -8.63 -6.26
N ARG A 82 -5.38 -7.85 -6.18
CA ARG A 82 -5.61 -6.67 -7.02
C ARG A 82 -5.55 -5.44 -6.12
N MET A 83 -4.63 -4.54 -6.44
CA MET A 83 -4.43 -3.32 -5.65
C MET A 83 -4.86 -2.10 -6.45
N ARG A 84 -5.86 -1.39 -5.95
CA ARG A 84 -6.28 -0.09 -6.47
C ARG A 84 -5.53 0.98 -5.70
N CYS A 85 -4.63 1.68 -6.37
CA CYS A 85 -3.66 2.56 -5.73
C CYS A 85 -3.98 4.03 -5.94
N TYR A 86 -3.83 4.81 -4.88
CA TYR A 86 -4.06 6.26 -4.88
C TYR A 86 -2.91 6.95 -4.18
N THR A 87 -2.53 8.13 -4.71
CA THR A 87 -1.75 9.09 -3.93
C THR A 87 -2.72 9.99 -3.18
N ALA A 88 -2.30 10.50 -2.03
CA ALA A 88 -3.10 11.45 -1.27
C ALA A 88 -2.22 12.14 -0.23
N ASP A 89 -2.57 13.39 0.09
CA ASP A 89 -1.94 14.11 1.19
C ASP A 89 -2.51 13.62 2.52
N TYR A 90 -1.80 13.90 3.60
CA TYR A 90 -2.22 13.50 4.93
C TYR A 90 -1.79 14.52 5.97
N ARG A 91 -2.38 14.42 7.14
CA ARG A 91 -1.97 15.18 8.33
C ARG A 91 -1.83 14.24 9.52
N GLY A 92 -0.95 14.63 10.43
CA GLY A 92 -0.65 13.84 11.61
C GLY A 92 0.76 13.27 11.57
N ILE A 93 1.09 12.48 12.58
CA ILE A 93 2.40 11.87 12.73
C ILE A 93 2.25 10.37 12.46
N LEU A 94 3.02 9.86 11.50
CA LEU A 94 3.00 8.45 11.14
C LEU A 94 3.48 7.59 12.33
N ARG A 95 2.63 6.66 12.76
CA ARG A 95 2.93 5.71 13.84
C ARG A 95 2.30 4.38 13.52
N PRO A 96 3.02 3.26 13.67
CA PRO A 96 2.42 1.95 13.45
C PRO A 96 1.35 1.67 14.51
N ALA A 97 0.24 1.10 14.08
CA ALA A 97 -0.88 0.75 14.94
C ALA A 97 -1.53 -0.54 14.45
N ALA A 98 -2.50 -1.06 15.21
CA ALA A 98 -3.17 -2.32 14.92
C ALA A 98 -2.15 -3.46 14.72
N GLU A 99 -2.23 -4.21 13.63
CA GLU A 99 -1.33 -5.32 13.34
C GLU A 99 0.04 -4.89 12.80
N ILE A 100 0.24 -3.59 12.55
CA ILE A 100 1.49 -3.09 11.96
C ILE A 100 2.60 -3.05 13.01
N GLU A 101 3.67 -3.78 12.75
CA GLU A 101 4.84 -3.81 13.63
C GLU A 101 5.79 -2.66 13.35
N GLU A 102 6.00 -2.33 12.07
CA GLU A 102 6.90 -1.24 11.69
C GLU A 102 6.47 -0.55 10.42
N ILE A 103 6.87 0.71 10.31
CA ILE A 103 6.75 1.56 9.12
C ILE A 103 8.17 1.76 8.59
N ALA A 104 8.32 1.69 7.26
CA ALA A 104 9.61 1.92 6.61
C ALA A 104 9.43 2.75 5.35
N TRP A 105 10.41 3.57 5.05
CA TRP A 105 10.53 4.27 3.78
C TRP A 105 11.50 3.47 2.91
N LEU A 106 11.01 2.87 1.84
CA LEU A 106 11.79 1.96 1.01
C LEU A 106 12.12 2.62 -0.33
N GLY A 107 13.34 2.37 -0.82
CA GLY A 107 13.74 2.73 -2.16
C GLY A 107 13.62 1.56 -3.12
N TYR A 108 13.90 1.79 -4.40
CA TYR A 108 13.82 0.72 -5.40
C TYR A 108 14.78 -0.44 -5.10
N ALA A 109 15.92 -0.16 -4.47
CA ALA A 109 16.87 -1.19 -4.06
C ALA A 109 16.27 -2.19 -3.05
N ASP A 110 15.17 -1.80 -2.38
CA ASP A 110 14.46 -2.65 -1.42
C ASP A 110 13.38 -3.52 -2.08
N ARG A 111 13.31 -3.56 -3.40
CA ARG A 111 12.28 -4.29 -4.16
C ARG A 111 12.15 -5.75 -3.71
N HIS A 112 13.23 -6.37 -3.35
CA HIS A 112 13.24 -7.77 -2.88
C HIS A 112 12.59 -7.96 -1.51
N ARG A 113 12.29 -6.88 -0.80
CA ARG A 113 11.71 -6.91 0.55
C ARG A 113 10.19 -6.77 0.56
N VAL A 114 9.59 -6.52 -0.58
CA VAL A 114 8.15 -6.27 -0.69
C VAL A 114 7.44 -7.43 -1.39
N SER A 115 6.10 -7.48 -1.25
CA SER A 115 5.28 -8.51 -1.90
C SER A 115 5.35 -8.39 -3.42
N GLN A 116 4.92 -9.43 -4.13
CA GLN A 116 4.98 -9.46 -5.60
C GLN A 116 4.20 -8.31 -6.25
N VAL A 117 3.00 -8.00 -5.76
CA VAL A 117 2.22 -6.89 -6.33
C VAL A 117 2.91 -5.56 -6.08
N ASP A 118 3.53 -5.39 -4.92
CA ASP A 118 4.29 -4.18 -4.63
C ASP A 118 5.52 -4.06 -5.52
N GLN A 119 6.14 -5.18 -5.91
CA GLN A 119 7.23 -5.18 -6.88
C GLN A 119 6.77 -4.64 -8.23
N VAL A 120 5.58 -5.03 -8.68
CA VAL A 120 4.98 -4.50 -9.91
C VAL A 120 4.77 -2.98 -9.80
N ILE A 121 4.30 -2.52 -8.64
CA ILE A 121 4.09 -1.11 -8.38
C ILE A 121 5.42 -0.34 -8.37
N PHE A 122 6.44 -0.89 -7.73
CA PHE A 122 7.79 -0.31 -7.73
C PHE A 122 8.31 -0.13 -9.15
N ASP A 123 8.15 -1.16 -10.00
CA ASP A 123 8.58 -1.11 -11.40
C ASP A 123 7.80 -0.05 -12.18
N HIS A 124 6.52 0.13 -11.88
CA HIS A 124 5.70 1.16 -12.51
C HIS A 124 6.15 2.57 -12.12
N LEU A 125 6.54 2.76 -10.86
CA LEU A 125 6.93 4.08 -10.34
C LEU A 125 8.36 4.48 -10.68
N ARG A 126 9.26 3.52 -10.90
CA ARG A 126 10.68 3.79 -11.12
C ARG A 126 10.95 4.78 -12.25
N PRO A 127 10.32 4.65 -13.44
CA PRO A 127 10.59 5.59 -14.55
C PRO A 127 10.21 7.04 -14.26
N SER A 128 9.31 7.29 -13.30
CA SER A 128 8.91 8.65 -12.95
C SER A 128 10.04 9.44 -12.24
N GLY A 129 11.06 8.74 -11.73
CA GLY A 129 12.11 9.33 -10.91
C GLY A 129 11.70 9.61 -9.46
N ARG A 130 10.44 9.40 -9.11
CA ARG A 130 9.92 9.65 -7.76
C ARG A 130 10.30 8.53 -6.78
N LEU A 131 10.48 7.32 -7.27
CA LEU A 131 11.01 6.19 -6.51
C LEU A 131 12.44 5.94 -6.99
N ARG A 132 13.38 6.09 -6.10
CA ARG A 132 14.80 5.97 -6.42
C ARG A 132 15.41 4.69 -5.88
#